data_1475a0cddea6b6c6f54b0e463910324f
#
_entry.id   1475a0cddea6b6c6f54b0e463910324f
#
_cell.length_a   1.000
_cell.length_b   1.000
_cell.length_c   1.000
_cell.angle_alpha   90.00
_cell.angle_beta   90.00
_cell.angle_gamma   90.00
#
_symmetry.space_group_name_H-M   'P 1'
#
loop_
_entity.id
_entity.type
_entity.pdbx_description
1 polymer ?
#
loop_
_entity_poly.entity_id
_entity_poly.type
_entity_poly.pdbx_seq_one_letter_code
_entity_poly.pdbx_strand_id
1 'polypeptide(L)'
;MRSLLNDKIVDMAIDAEDNKTRNLVIKTLKEIGCQPEVNDEDDICFKYQGEDFFIDADNRVPFITLWKIFGVPLTIDVNIMKEAINQTNLEGRITLSYSINKKRNIMVIYCKSHLPFIYGIPAIQEYLQCNLDNYSWTYQYLMDKHNSLKENPTMQSSRERIIIKGFNAKRDNE
;
A
#
# COMPACT_ATOMS: atom_id res chain seq x y z
N MET A 1 -16.98 -46.25 -11.26
CA MET A 1 -16.16 -45.36 -12.11
C MET A 1 -16.72 -43.92 -12.26
N ARG A 2 -18.04 -43.68 -12.36
CA ARG A 2 -18.62 -42.32 -12.47
C ARG A 2 -18.47 -41.46 -11.21
N SER A 3 -18.40 -42.00 -9.98
CA SER A 3 -18.29 -41.24 -8.75
C SER A 3 -16.91 -40.58 -8.60
N LEU A 4 -15.85 -41.33 -8.83
CA LEU A 4 -14.45 -40.81 -8.75
C LEU A 4 -14.13 -39.71 -9.76
N LEU A 5 -14.79 -39.68 -10.92
CA LEU A 5 -14.61 -38.66 -11.92
C LEU A 5 -15.34 -37.36 -11.52
N ASN A 6 -16.54 -37.48 -10.96
CA ASN A 6 -17.30 -36.38 -10.42
C ASN A 6 -16.59 -35.72 -9.22
N ASP A 7 -16.05 -36.53 -8.31
CA ASP A 7 -15.32 -36.02 -7.15
C ASP A 7 -14.07 -35.23 -7.59
N LYS A 8 -13.30 -35.75 -8.57
CA LYS A 8 -12.16 -35.03 -9.15
C LYS A 8 -12.56 -33.73 -9.87
N ILE A 9 -13.70 -33.71 -10.58
CA ILE A 9 -14.18 -32.51 -11.25
C ILE A 9 -14.63 -31.45 -10.22
N VAL A 10 -15.27 -31.88 -9.14
CA VAL A 10 -15.66 -31.00 -8.03
C VAL A 10 -14.43 -30.44 -7.33
N ASP A 11 -13.44 -31.28 -7.01
CA ASP A 11 -12.18 -30.85 -6.40
C ASP A 11 -11.43 -29.85 -7.29
N MET A 12 -11.34 -30.10 -8.62
CA MET A 12 -10.73 -29.19 -9.58
C MET A 12 -11.50 -27.85 -9.70
N ALA A 13 -12.82 -27.87 -9.58
CA ALA A 13 -13.64 -26.67 -9.60
C ALA A 13 -13.47 -25.84 -8.32
N ILE A 14 -13.39 -26.50 -7.17
CA ILE A 14 -13.10 -25.85 -5.87
C ILE A 14 -11.71 -25.24 -5.90
N ASP A 15 -10.70 -25.98 -6.35
CA ASP A 15 -9.33 -25.46 -6.50
C ASP A 15 -9.26 -24.24 -7.43
N ALA A 16 -10.02 -24.26 -8.54
CA ALA A 16 -10.06 -23.14 -9.47
C ALA A 16 -10.72 -21.90 -8.84
N GLU A 17 -11.73 -22.06 -8.00
CA GLU A 17 -12.39 -20.96 -7.29
C GLU A 17 -11.49 -20.42 -6.17
N ASP A 18 -10.84 -21.28 -5.39
CA ASP A 18 -9.91 -20.91 -4.31
C ASP A 18 -8.68 -20.17 -4.82
N ASN A 19 -8.31 -20.39 -6.08
CA ASN A 19 -7.16 -19.74 -6.72
C ASN A 19 -7.51 -18.40 -7.41
N LYS A 20 -8.76 -17.97 -7.38
CA LYS A 20 -9.14 -16.62 -7.79
C LYS A 20 -8.59 -15.58 -6.83
N THR A 21 -8.23 -14.43 -7.33
CA THR A 21 -7.46 -13.40 -6.61
C THR A 21 -7.99 -13.09 -5.22
N ARG A 22 -9.29 -12.80 -5.09
CA ARG A 22 -9.90 -12.48 -3.79
C ARG A 22 -9.86 -13.65 -2.80
N ASN A 23 -10.23 -14.84 -3.28
CA ASN A 23 -10.27 -16.04 -2.45
C ASN A 23 -8.86 -16.44 -2.02
N LEU A 24 -7.90 -16.32 -2.94
CA LEU A 24 -6.47 -16.55 -2.68
C LEU A 24 -5.92 -15.58 -1.61
N VAL A 25 -6.29 -14.30 -1.67
CA VAL A 25 -5.93 -13.31 -0.63
C VAL A 25 -6.45 -13.71 0.73
N ILE A 26 -7.76 -14.02 0.82
CA ILE A 26 -8.39 -14.41 2.10
C ILE A 26 -7.72 -15.67 2.67
N LYS A 27 -7.45 -16.66 1.82
CA LYS A 27 -6.75 -17.89 2.19
C LYS A 27 -5.33 -17.57 2.71
N THR A 28 -4.55 -16.81 1.96
CA THR A 28 -3.18 -16.45 2.33
C THR A 28 -3.13 -15.65 3.63
N LEU A 29 -4.06 -14.70 3.84
CA LEU A 29 -4.15 -13.95 5.09
C LEU A 29 -4.40 -14.87 6.29
N LYS A 30 -5.30 -15.87 6.16
CA LYS A 30 -5.54 -16.87 7.21
C LYS A 30 -4.30 -17.72 7.48
N GLU A 31 -3.58 -18.13 6.44
CA GLU A 31 -2.36 -18.94 6.55
C GLU A 31 -1.22 -18.20 7.27
N ILE A 32 -1.12 -16.87 7.13
CA ILE A 32 -0.17 -16.05 7.88
C ILE A 32 -0.68 -15.61 9.27
N GLY A 33 -1.84 -16.14 9.71
CA GLY A 33 -2.38 -15.92 11.04
C GLY A 33 -3.27 -14.68 11.20
N CYS A 34 -3.63 -14.00 10.12
CA CYS A 34 -4.60 -12.90 10.15
C CYS A 34 -6.04 -13.43 10.21
N GLN A 35 -6.96 -12.56 10.65
CA GLN A 35 -8.40 -12.81 10.66
C GLN A 35 -9.08 -11.82 9.70
N PRO A 36 -9.14 -12.11 8.39
CA PRO A 36 -9.76 -11.24 7.42
C PRO A 36 -11.29 -11.26 7.54
N GLU A 37 -11.88 -10.07 7.48
CA GLU A 37 -13.32 -9.82 7.39
C GLU A 37 -13.61 -8.98 6.16
N VAL A 38 -14.81 -9.10 5.61
CA VAL A 38 -15.26 -8.29 4.46
C VAL A 38 -16.21 -7.22 4.98
N ASN A 39 -15.93 -5.95 4.70
CA ASN A 39 -16.79 -4.84 5.10
C ASN A 39 -17.92 -4.59 4.09
N ASP A 40 -18.77 -3.60 4.39
CA ASP A 40 -19.92 -3.22 3.55
C ASP A 40 -19.51 -2.61 2.19
N GLU A 41 -18.25 -2.15 2.07
CA GLU A 41 -17.66 -1.58 0.84
C GLU A 41 -16.96 -2.66 0.01
N ASP A 42 -17.10 -3.93 0.41
CA ASP A 42 -16.50 -5.10 -0.22
C ASP A 42 -14.96 -5.19 -0.10
N ASP A 43 -14.34 -4.39 0.77
CA ASP A 43 -12.93 -4.49 1.10
C ASP A 43 -12.65 -5.60 2.12
N ILE A 44 -11.51 -6.26 2.00
CA ILE A 44 -11.00 -7.22 2.98
C ILE A 44 -10.25 -6.45 4.07
N CYS A 45 -10.82 -6.42 5.28
CA CYS A 45 -10.24 -5.75 6.45
C CYS A 45 -9.56 -6.77 7.35
N PHE A 46 -8.38 -6.46 7.86
CA PHE A 46 -7.66 -7.35 8.78
C PHE A 46 -6.64 -6.59 9.63
N LYS A 47 -6.17 -7.25 10.70
CA LYS A 47 -5.05 -6.75 11.50
C LYS A 47 -3.78 -7.54 11.20
N TYR A 48 -2.68 -6.81 11.03
CA TYR A 48 -1.35 -7.37 10.92
C TYR A 48 -0.40 -6.60 11.84
N GLN A 49 0.29 -7.31 12.74
CA GLN A 49 1.16 -6.73 13.77
C GLN A 49 0.48 -5.61 14.59
N GLY A 50 -0.82 -5.76 14.87
CA GLY A 50 -1.62 -4.81 15.66
C GLY A 50 -2.15 -3.60 14.89
N GLU A 51 -1.83 -3.46 13.61
CA GLU A 51 -2.27 -2.36 12.75
C GLU A 51 -3.39 -2.81 11.79
N ASP A 52 -4.27 -1.86 11.44
CA ASP A 52 -5.40 -2.11 10.54
C ASP A 52 -4.98 -1.93 9.07
N PHE A 53 -5.32 -2.92 8.25
CA PHE A 53 -5.10 -2.94 6.81
C PHE A 53 -6.37 -3.25 6.05
N PHE A 54 -6.40 -2.82 4.79
CA PHE A 54 -7.50 -3.03 3.86
C PHE A 54 -6.95 -3.53 2.53
N ILE A 55 -7.64 -4.50 1.93
CA ILE A 55 -7.33 -4.98 0.57
C ILE A 55 -8.60 -4.91 -0.27
N ASP A 56 -8.51 -4.17 -1.39
CA ASP A 56 -9.44 -4.26 -2.50
C ASP A 56 -8.94 -5.37 -3.44
N ALA A 57 -9.75 -6.40 -3.64
CA ALA A 57 -9.43 -7.56 -4.46
C ALA A 57 -10.67 -8.04 -5.22
N ASP A 58 -10.55 -8.18 -6.54
CA ASP A 58 -11.58 -8.69 -7.44
C ASP A 58 -11.11 -9.99 -8.08
N ASN A 59 -11.96 -11.02 -8.06
CA ASN A 59 -11.67 -12.32 -8.69
C ASN A 59 -11.51 -12.25 -10.23
N ARG A 60 -11.87 -11.13 -10.85
CA ARG A 60 -11.77 -10.91 -12.30
C ARG A 60 -10.41 -10.38 -12.75
N VAL A 61 -9.60 -9.88 -11.82
CA VAL A 61 -8.30 -9.26 -12.10
C VAL A 61 -7.18 -9.85 -11.25
N PRO A 62 -5.96 -9.99 -11.79
CA PRO A 62 -4.84 -10.61 -11.09
C PRO A 62 -4.07 -9.62 -10.20
N PHE A 63 -4.72 -8.58 -9.71
CA PHE A 63 -4.10 -7.53 -8.91
C PHE A 63 -4.94 -7.23 -7.68
N ILE A 64 -4.26 -6.82 -6.63
CA ILE A 64 -4.88 -6.29 -5.41
C ILE A 64 -4.40 -4.87 -5.16
N THR A 65 -5.22 -4.10 -4.47
CA THR A 65 -4.81 -2.84 -3.89
C THR A 65 -4.72 -3.00 -2.38
N LEU A 66 -3.54 -2.84 -1.83
CA LEU A 66 -3.30 -2.88 -0.39
C LEU A 66 -3.28 -1.46 0.15
N TRP A 67 -4.00 -1.22 1.25
CA TRP A 67 -4.15 0.08 1.89
C TRP A 67 -3.80 0.05 3.36
N LYS A 68 -3.24 1.16 3.83
CA LYS A 68 -3.15 1.50 5.24
C LYS A 68 -3.45 2.98 5.40
N ILE A 69 -4.15 3.34 6.46
CA ILE A 69 -4.55 4.72 6.74
C ILE A 69 -4.07 5.07 8.14
N PHE A 70 -3.48 6.25 8.29
CA PHE A 70 -3.16 6.79 9.61
C PHE A 70 -3.37 8.31 9.66
N GLY A 71 -3.56 8.83 10.86
CA GLY A 71 -3.77 10.26 11.10
C GLY A 71 -2.60 10.89 11.82
N VAL A 72 -2.22 12.11 11.43
CA VAL A 72 -1.29 12.94 12.19
C VAL A 72 -2.01 14.22 12.60
N PRO A 73 -1.80 14.74 13.83
CA PRO A 73 -2.47 15.94 14.30
C PRO A 73 -2.00 17.16 13.50
N LEU A 74 -2.88 18.14 13.23
CA LEU A 74 -2.53 19.37 12.52
C LEU A 74 -1.63 20.34 13.35
N THR A 75 -1.20 19.92 14.54
CA THR A 75 -0.11 20.58 15.27
C THR A 75 1.26 20.36 14.63
N ILE A 76 1.37 19.37 13.75
CA ILE A 76 2.56 19.14 12.91
C ILE A 76 2.63 20.22 11.83
N ASP A 77 3.84 20.59 11.38
CA ASP A 77 3.98 21.47 10.24
C ASP A 77 3.50 20.76 8.96
N VAL A 78 2.32 21.18 8.50
CA VAL A 78 1.64 20.58 7.33
C VAL A 78 2.46 20.75 6.05
N ASN A 79 3.20 21.84 5.88
CA ASN A 79 3.99 22.05 4.66
C ASN A 79 5.24 21.16 4.64
N ILE A 80 5.89 21.02 5.79
CA ILE A 80 7.01 20.08 5.93
C ILE A 80 6.52 18.64 5.72
N MET A 81 5.34 18.28 6.26
CA MET A 81 4.79 16.95 6.05
C MET A 81 4.46 16.66 4.58
N LYS A 82 3.90 17.64 3.85
CA LYS A 82 3.67 17.50 2.40
C LYS A 82 4.97 17.26 1.63
N GLU A 83 6.02 17.99 1.96
CA GLU A 83 7.33 17.80 1.34
C GLU A 83 7.93 16.44 1.71
N ALA A 84 7.80 16.00 2.95
CA ALA A 84 8.20 14.66 3.38
C ALA A 84 7.46 13.55 2.59
N ILE A 85 6.15 13.71 2.37
CA ILE A 85 5.34 12.81 1.53
C ILE A 85 5.88 12.78 0.11
N ASN A 86 6.15 13.94 -0.51
CA ASN A 86 6.69 14.01 -1.85
C ASN A 86 8.04 13.28 -1.96
N GLN A 87 8.95 13.52 -1.02
CA GLN A 87 10.26 12.86 -1.00
C GLN A 87 10.14 11.34 -0.77
N THR A 88 9.23 10.92 0.11
CA THR A 88 8.95 9.50 0.33
C THR A 88 8.42 8.83 -0.94
N ASN A 89 7.53 9.50 -1.68
CA ASN A 89 7.00 8.98 -2.94
C ASN A 89 8.04 8.84 -4.05
N LEU A 90 9.09 9.68 -4.05
CA LEU A 90 10.18 9.59 -5.03
C LEU A 90 11.09 8.38 -4.80
N GLU A 91 11.21 7.93 -3.56
CA GLU A 91 12.17 6.89 -3.16
C GLU A 91 11.46 5.58 -2.77
N GLY A 92 10.16 5.65 -2.45
CA GLY A 92 9.37 4.55 -1.90
C GLY A 92 8.66 3.68 -2.94
N ARG A 93 8.23 2.50 -2.48
CA ARG A 93 7.40 1.56 -3.27
C ARG A 93 5.91 1.73 -2.99
N ILE A 94 5.57 2.41 -1.90
CA ILE A 94 4.20 2.68 -1.46
C ILE A 94 3.88 4.13 -1.79
N THR A 95 2.77 4.34 -2.48
CA THR A 95 2.31 5.68 -2.81
C THR A 95 1.58 6.28 -1.61
N LEU A 96 2.03 7.47 -1.20
CA LEU A 96 1.41 8.25 -0.15
C LEU A 96 0.55 9.37 -0.74
N SER A 97 -0.65 9.50 -0.24
CA SER A 97 -1.51 10.66 -0.48
C SER A 97 -2.09 11.15 0.83
N TYR A 98 -2.69 12.33 0.86
CA TYR A 98 -3.24 12.90 2.08
C TYR A 98 -4.52 13.66 1.86
N SER A 99 -5.31 13.78 2.93
CA SER A 99 -6.40 14.75 3.04
C SER A 99 -6.33 15.48 4.40
N ILE A 100 -6.92 16.67 4.46
CA ILE A 100 -6.96 17.47 5.68
C ILE A 100 -8.38 17.49 6.22
N ASN A 101 -8.59 16.91 7.38
CA ASN A 101 -9.87 16.97 8.09
C ASN A 101 -9.80 18.05 9.18
N LYS A 102 -10.22 19.27 8.82
CA LYS A 102 -10.21 20.41 9.75
C LYS A 102 -11.12 20.21 10.95
N LYS A 103 -12.25 19.49 10.79
CA LYS A 103 -13.19 19.23 11.90
C LYS A 103 -12.57 18.37 13.00
N ARG A 104 -11.76 17.38 12.60
CA ARG A 104 -11.07 16.47 13.53
C ARG A 104 -9.66 16.96 13.89
N ASN A 105 -9.21 18.08 13.32
CA ASN A 105 -7.86 18.63 13.48
C ASN A 105 -6.76 17.61 13.15
N ILE A 106 -6.95 16.82 12.08
CA ILE A 106 -5.99 15.80 11.63
C ILE A 106 -5.71 15.91 10.13
N MET A 107 -4.50 15.57 9.75
CA MET A 107 -4.12 15.20 8.40
C MET A 107 -4.18 13.67 8.30
N VAL A 108 -5.01 13.16 7.39
CA VAL A 108 -5.14 11.73 7.12
C VAL A 108 -4.19 11.38 5.98
N ILE A 109 -3.33 10.39 6.21
CA ILE A 109 -2.37 9.89 5.23
C ILE A 109 -2.82 8.51 4.78
N TYR A 110 -2.93 8.33 3.48
CA TYR A 110 -3.29 7.09 2.81
C TYR A 110 -2.03 6.49 2.20
N CYS A 111 -1.69 5.30 2.62
CA CYS A 111 -0.63 4.48 2.03
C CYS A 111 -1.27 3.48 1.10
N LYS A 112 -0.81 3.39 -0.15
CA LYS A 112 -1.40 2.53 -1.17
C LYS A 112 -0.33 1.85 -2.00
N SER A 113 -0.50 0.56 -2.26
CA SER A 113 0.27 -0.17 -3.27
C SER A 113 -0.62 -1.06 -4.12
N HIS A 114 -0.24 -1.23 -5.38
CA HIS A 114 -0.86 -2.19 -6.30
C HIS A 114 0.09 -3.36 -6.49
N LEU A 115 -0.40 -4.55 -6.23
CA LEU A 115 0.41 -5.77 -6.23
C LEU A 115 -0.21 -6.81 -7.15
N PRO A 116 0.57 -7.47 -8.02
CA PRO A 116 0.14 -8.72 -8.63
C PRO A 116 -0.17 -9.74 -7.54
N PHE A 117 -1.31 -10.42 -7.64
CA PHE A 117 -1.66 -11.47 -6.68
C PHE A 117 -2.40 -12.58 -7.41
N ILE A 118 -1.64 -13.59 -7.81
CA ILE A 118 -2.13 -14.71 -8.62
C ILE A 118 -1.64 -16.03 -8.03
N TYR A 119 -2.40 -17.08 -8.30
CA TYR A 119 -1.94 -18.43 -8.02
C TYR A 119 -0.62 -18.72 -8.76
N GLY A 120 0.31 -19.35 -8.05
CA GLY A 120 1.64 -19.67 -8.60
C GLY A 120 2.75 -18.66 -8.28
N ILE A 121 2.45 -17.57 -7.55
CA ILE A 121 3.52 -16.76 -6.95
C ILE A 121 4.28 -17.65 -5.96
N PRO A 122 5.61 -17.85 -6.15
CA PRO A 122 6.41 -18.62 -5.19
C PRO A 122 6.39 -17.97 -3.82
N ALA A 123 6.26 -18.80 -2.77
CA ALA A 123 6.24 -18.35 -1.37
C ALA A 123 5.24 -17.17 -1.15
N ILE A 124 3.98 -17.38 -1.56
CA ILE A 124 2.96 -16.31 -1.60
C ILE A 124 2.69 -15.71 -0.22
N GLN A 125 2.85 -16.49 0.86
CA GLN A 125 2.73 -16.03 2.24
C GLN A 125 3.82 -15.02 2.56
N GLU A 126 5.06 -15.35 2.30
CA GLU A 126 6.24 -14.49 2.51
C GLU A 126 6.17 -13.26 1.59
N TYR A 127 5.69 -13.44 0.36
CA TYR A 127 5.46 -12.33 -0.57
C TYR A 127 4.47 -11.32 0.02
N LEU A 128 3.33 -11.78 0.57
CA LEU A 128 2.35 -10.90 1.19
C LEU A 128 2.90 -10.25 2.45
N GLN A 129 3.56 -11.01 3.34
CA GLN A 129 4.17 -10.50 4.57
C GLN A 129 5.22 -9.41 4.27
N CYS A 130 6.13 -9.65 3.33
CA CYS A 130 7.11 -8.64 2.92
C CYS A 130 6.47 -7.35 2.41
N ASN A 131 5.34 -7.45 1.70
CA ASN A 131 4.62 -6.26 1.26
C ASN A 131 3.93 -5.54 2.42
N LEU A 132 3.36 -6.26 3.39
CA LEU A 132 2.78 -5.68 4.62
C LEU A 132 3.85 -4.98 5.48
N ASP A 133 5.01 -5.61 5.68
CA ASP A 133 6.12 -5.04 6.45
C ASP A 133 6.62 -3.71 5.87
N ASN A 134 6.58 -3.53 4.53
CA ASN A 134 6.97 -2.29 3.89
C ASN A 134 6.14 -1.08 4.35
N TYR A 135 4.91 -1.27 4.86
CA TYR A 135 4.08 -0.17 5.37
C TYR A 135 4.59 0.40 6.69
N SER A 136 5.09 -0.45 7.59
CA SER A 136 5.71 -0.01 8.85
C SER A 136 7.01 0.75 8.58
N TRP A 137 7.85 0.27 7.64
CA TRP A 137 9.04 0.97 7.18
C TRP A 137 8.70 2.31 6.53
N THR A 138 7.66 2.36 5.69
CA THR A 138 7.24 3.60 5.01
C THR A 138 6.79 4.66 6.01
N TYR A 139 6.06 4.28 7.07
CA TYR A 139 5.67 5.21 8.13
C TYR A 139 6.89 5.78 8.84
N GLN A 140 7.81 4.92 9.28
CA GLN A 140 9.02 5.36 9.97
C GLN A 140 9.85 6.29 9.07
N TYR A 141 10.04 5.89 7.82
CA TYR A 141 10.78 6.67 6.84
C TYR A 141 10.17 8.05 6.60
N LEU A 142 8.84 8.14 6.50
CA LEU A 142 8.11 9.40 6.37
C LEU A 142 8.35 10.32 7.58
N MET A 143 8.29 9.77 8.79
CA MET A 143 8.51 10.55 10.01
C MET A 143 9.97 11.01 10.15
N ASP A 144 10.92 10.19 9.76
CA ASP A 144 12.35 10.56 9.74
C ASP A 144 12.62 11.67 8.71
N LYS A 145 12.02 11.60 7.51
CA LYS A 145 12.09 12.67 6.52
C LYS A 145 11.47 13.98 7.02
N HIS A 146 10.29 13.89 7.65
CA HIS A 146 9.66 15.08 8.25
C HIS A 146 10.57 15.74 9.29
N ASN A 147 11.16 14.95 10.20
CA ASN A 147 12.05 15.46 11.24
C ASN A 147 13.31 16.08 10.65
N SER A 148 13.93 15.42 9.68
CA SER A 148 15.12 15.92 8.97
C SER A 148 14.87 17.25 8.26
N LEU A 149 13.70 17.40 7.60
CA LEU A 149 13.31 18.64 6.92
C LEU A 149 13.00 19.76 7.92
N LYS A 150 12.49 19.44 9.10
CA LYS A 150 12.25 20.41 10.18
C LYS A 150 13.56 20.96 10.73
N GLU A 151 14.58 20.12 10.88
CA GLU A 151 15.90 20.53 11.39
C GLU A 151 16.74 21.30 10.34
N ASN A 152 16.56 21.02 9.06
CA ASN A 152 17.33 21.59 7.95
C ASN A 152 16.46 22.22 6.85
N PRO A 153 15.82 23.37 7.09
CA PRO A 153 14.92 24.02 6.12
C PRO A 153 15.57 24.38 4.77
N THR A 154 16.90 24.49 4.73
CA THR A 154 17.68 24.86 3.53
C THR A 154 17.69 23.77 2.45
N MET A 155 17.38 22.53 2.77
CA MET A 155 17.28 21.44 1.79
C MET A 155 16.06 21.55 0.87
N GLN A 156 15.00 22.26 1.28
CA GLN A 156 13.81 22.49 0.46
C GLN A 156 14.12 23.29 -0.81
N SER A 157 14.97 24.31 -0.74
CA SER A 157 15.19 25.25 -1.86
C SER A 157 16.18 24.75 -2.92
N SER A 158 17.05 23.81 -2.59
CA SER A 158 18.11 23.35 -3.50
C SER A 158 17.63 22.36 -4.55
N ARG A 159 16.66 21.48 -4.23
CA ARG A 159 16.10 20.51 -5.20
C ARG A 159 15.14 21.17 -6.20
N GLU A 160 14.31 22.11 -5.77
CA GLU A 160 13.48 22.90 -6.69
C GLU A 160 14.33 23.66 -7.73
N ARG A 161 15.46 24.24 -7.30
CA ARG A 161 16.39 24.93 -8.21
C ARG A 161 17.05 23.99 -9.22
N ILE A 162 17.33 22.74 -8.85
CA ILE A 162 17.95 21.75 -9.74
C ILE A 162 16.94 21.27 -10.78
N ILE A 163 15.69 21.01 -10.39
CA ILE A 163 14.62 20.59 -11.30
C ILE A 163 14.31 21.70 -12.31
N ILE A 164 14.15 22.95 -11.85
CA ILE A 164 13.88 24.10 -12.73
C ILE A 164 15.04 24.35 -13.68
N LYS A 165 16.30 24.26 -13.24
CA LYS A 165 17.47 24.39 -14.10
C LYS A 165 17.57 23.29 -15.15
N GLY A 166 17.24 22.05 -14.77
CA GLY A 166 17.23 20.91 -15.70
C GLY A 166 16.18 21.04 -16.81
N PHE A 167 15.02 21.63 -16.53
CA PHE A 167 13.97 21.90 -17.52
C PHE A 167 14.32 23.09 -18.45
N ASN A 168 14.97 24.09 -17.96
CA ASN A 168 15.34 25.28 -18.75
C ASN A 168 16.57 25.05 -19.64
N ALA A 169 17.49 24.16 -19.23
CA ALA A 169 18.68 23.83 -20.03
C ALA A 169 18.39 23.16 -21.39
N LYS A 170 17.17 22.63 -21.57
CA LYS A 170 16.73 22.03 -22.85
C LYS A 170 16.06 23.01 -23.82
N ARG A 171 15.72 24.23 -23.36
CA ARG A 171 15.06 25.27 -24.23
C ARG A 171 16.03 26.19 -24.92
N ASP A 172 17.29 26.27 -24.46
CA ASP A 172 18.29 27.21 -25.02
C ASP A 172 19.10 26.61 -26.17
N ASN A 173 18.76 25.36 -26.63
CA ASN A 173 19.45 24.65 -27.73
C ASN A 173 18.54 24.35 -28.96
N GLU A 174 17.41 25.00 -29.08
CA GLU A 174 16.57 25.05 -30.30
C GLU A 174 16.54 26.52 -30.80
#